data_5c1e59c4139ffe748b535c643b031bef
#
_entry.id   5c1e59c4139ffe748b535c643b031bef
#
_cell.length_a   1.000
_cell.length_b   1.000
_cell.length_c   1.000
_cell.angle_alpha   90.00
_cell.angle_beta   90.00
_cell.angle_gamma   90.00
#
_symmetry.space_group_name_H-M   'P 1'
#
loop_
_entity.id
_entity.type
_entity.pdbx_description
1 polymer ?
#
loop_
_entity_poly.entity_id
_entity_poly.type
_entity_poly.pdbx_seq_one_letter_code
_entity_poly.pdbx_strand_id
1 'polypeptide(L)'
;INGISTKKYKDRDWDSYRNHTIGFVFQSYNLIPHQTVLANVELALTISGIGKEERKKRAIEALKKVGLGEQLHKKPSQMSGGQMQSVAIARALVNDPDILLADEPTGALDTATSVQVMELLKEVAKDRLVVMVTHNPELAEEYATRIVTLKDGKIRSDTDEFYVNEAVMKEP
;
A
#
# COMPACT_ATOMS: atom_id res chain seq x y z
N ILE A 1 19.61 0.46 0.52
CA ILE A 1 18.57 -0.03 -0.37
C ILE A 1 19.24 -0.72 -1.53
N ASN A 2 18.93 -1.98 -1.81
CA ASN A 2 19.57 -2.77 -2.89
C ASN A 2 21.10 -2.68 -2.93
N GLY A 3 21.75 -2.74 -1.76
CA GLY A 3 23.20 -2.64 -1.60
C GLY A 3 23.78 -1.22 -1.72
N ILE A 4 22.95 -0.20 -1.98
CA ILE A 4 23.37 1.19 -2.09
C ILE A 4 23.10 1.91 -0.77
N SER A 5 24.12 2.59 -0.21
CA SER A 5 23.96 3.40 1.01
C SER A 5 23.07 4.61 0.75
N THR A 6 22.01 4.75 1.52
CA THR A 6 21.08 5.89 1.46
C THR A 6 21.71 7.23 1.86
N LYS A 7 22.88 7.20 2.53
CA LYS A 7 23.64 8.42 2.85
C LYS A 7 24.11 9.20 1.60
N LYS A 8 24.12 8.56 0.43
CA LYS A 8 24.51 9.16 -0.85
C LYS A 8 23.32 9.68 -1.66
N TYR A 9 22.09 9.42 -1.20
CA TYR A 9 20.87 9.83 -1.91
C TYR A 9 20.67 11.34 -1.78
N LYS A 10 20.43 11.98 -2.92
CA LYS A 10 19.95 13.37 -3.03
C LYS A 10 18.42 13.38 -3.06
N ASP A 11 17.79 14.54 -2.89
CA ASP A 11 16.33 14.67 -2.89
C ASP A 11 15.68 14.06 -4.14
N ARG A 12 16.30 14.25 -5.32
CA ARG A 12 15.85 13.65 -6.59
C ARG A 12 15.87 12.11 -6.57
N ASP A 13 16.85 11.50 -5.93
CA ASP A 13 16.96 10.05 -5.81
C ASP A 13 15.87 9.51 -4.90
N TRP A 14 15.58 10.22 -3.82
CA TRP A 14 14.47 9.92 -2.93
C TRP A 14 13.10 10.08 -3.59
N ASP A 15 12.90 11.13 -4.40
CA ASP A 15 11.67 11.33 -5.17
C ASP A 15 11.46 10.21 -6.19
N SER A 16 12.52 9.85 -6.91
CA SER A 16 12.47 8.72 -7.84
C SER A 16 12.15 7.41 -7.14
N TYR A 17 12.79 7.14 -6.00
CA TYR A 17 12.56 5.94 -5.21
C TYR A 17 11.10 5.86 -4.71
N ARG A 18 10.59 6.94 -4.11
CA ARG A 18 9.21 7.00 -3.63
C ARG A 18 8.18 6.82 -4.75
N ASN A 19 8.43 7.40 -5.92
CA ASN A 19 7.48 7.37 -7.03
C ASN A 19 7.44 6.04 -7.79
N HIS A 20 8.54 5.28 -7.79
CA HIS A 20 8.65 4.07 -8.62
C HIS A 20 8.77 2.78 -7.80
N THR A 21 9.29 2.85 -6.57
CA THR A 21 9.58 1.65 -5.78
C THR A 21 8.56 1.42 -4.66
N ILE A 22 7.88 2.48 -4.19
CA ILE A 22 6.97 2.39 -3.05
C ILE A 22 5.57 2.86 -3.42
N GLY A 23 4.57 2.02 -3.16
CA GLY A 23 3.16 2.40 -3.13
C GLY A 23 2.70 2.66 -1.70
N PHE A 24 1.80 3.64 -1.51
CA PHE A 24 1.24 3.97 -0.21
C PHE A 24 -0.28 3.82 -0.18
N VAL A 25 -0.77 3.15 0.85
CA VAL A 25 -2.20 3.01 1.17
C VAL A 25 -2.43 3.54 2.58
N PHE A 26 -3.40 4.43 2.75
CA PHE A 26 -3.72 5.08 4.01
C PHE A 26 -5.13 4.75 4.49
N GLN A 27 -5.38 4.83 5.79
CA GLN A 27 -6.69 4.65 6.40
C GLN A 27 -7.76 5.60 5.82
N SER A 28 -7.42 6.84 5.54
CA SER A 28 -8.33 7.89 5.04
C SER A 28 -8.49 7.91 3.51
N TYR A 29 -8.04 6.87 2.81
CA TYR A 29 -8.07 6.70 1.34
C TYR A 29 -7.32 7.78 0.56
N ASN A 30 -7.32 9.03 0.98
CA ASN A 30 -6.70 10.19 0.33
C ASN A 30 -7.07 10.33 -1.15
N LEU A 31 -8.35 10.10 -1.48
CA LEU A 31 -8.89 10.29 -2.82
C LEU A 31 -9.32 11.75 -3.02
N ILE A 32 -9.15 12.24 -4.23
CA ILE A 32 -9.61 13.58 -4.63
C ILE A 32 -11.13 13.52 -4.88
N PRO A 33 -11.96 14.16 -4.03
CA PRO A 33 -13.41 13.89 -3.99
C PRO A 33 -14.17 14.37 -5.23
N HIS A 34 -13.67 15.38 -5.93
CA HIS A 34 -14.30 15.91 -7.14
C HIS A 34 -13.85 15.20 -8.42
N GLN A 35 -12.83 14.36 -8.37
CA GLN A 35 -12.36 13.56 -9.49
C GLN A 35 -13.03 12.18 -9.53
N THR A 36 -13.07 11.58 -10.73
CA THR A 36 -13.54 10.22 -10.90
C THR A 36 -12.58 9.19 -10.31
N VAL A 37 -13.05 7.97 -10.11
CA VAL A 37 -12.23 6.82 -9.70
C VAL A 37 -11.04 6.64 -10.65
N LEU A 38 -11.29 6.66 -11.96
CA LEU A 38 -10.25 6.56 -12.98
C LEU A 38 -9.21 7.68 -12.84
N ALA A 39 -9.66 8.94 -12.73
CA ALA A 39 -8.77 10.10 -12.62
C ALA A 39 -7.90 10.07 -11.33
N ASN A 40 -8.44 9.54 -10.22
CA ASN A 40 -7.69 9.34 -9.00
C ASN A 40 -6.52 8.35 -9.17
N VAL A 41 -6.70 7.29 -9.95
CA VAL A 41 -5.62 6.32 -10.24
C VAL A 41 -4.65 6.89 -11.28
N GLU A 42 -5.14 7.56 -12.32
CA GLU A 42 -4.31 8.22 -13.35
C GLU A 42 -3.35 9.26 -12.77
N LEU A 43 -3.68 9.86 -11.61
CA LEU A 43 -2.85 10.90 -10.99
C LEU A 43 -1.44 10.39 -10.67
N ALA A 44 -1.31 9.19 -10.12
CA ALA A 44 -0.01 8.59 -9.82
C ALA A 44 0.87 8.45 -11.08
N LEU A 45 0.28 8.03 -12.19
CA LEU A 45 0.96 7.91 -13.47
C LEU A 45 1.26 9.28 -14.11
N THR A 46 0.44 10.30 -13.83
CA THR A 46 0.69 11.68 -14.28
C THR A 46 1.95 12.23 -13.63
N ILE A 47 2.10 12.01 -12.32
CA ILE A 47 3.28 12.43 -11.54
C ILE A 47 4.54 11.72 -12.06
N SER A 48 4.41 10.46 -12.49
CA SER A 48 5.51 9.67 -13.09
C SER A 48 5.79 10.03 -14.56
N GLY A 49 5.09 11.02 -15.15
CA GLY A 49 5.34 11.50 -16.51
C GLY A 49 4.82 10.58 -17.62
N ILE A 50 3.93 9.63 -17.31
CA ILE A 50 3.36 8.70 -18.29
C ILE A 50 2.39 9.42 -19.23
N GLY A 51 2.50 9.17 -20.54
CA GLY A 51 1.63 9.76 -21.57
C GLY A 51 0.16 9.37 -21.42
N LYS A 52 -0.76 10.22 -21.89
CA LYS A 52 -2.21 10.13 -21.64
C LYS A 52 -2.83 8.78 -21.99
N GLU A 53 -2.53 8.24 -23.16
CA GLU A 53 -3.13 6.97 -23.63
C GLU A 53 -2.67 5.77 -22.76
N GLU A 54 -1.37 5.67 -22.53
CA GLU A 54 -0.79 4.60 -21.68
C GLU A 54 -1.26 4.73 -20.24
N ARG A 55 -1.33 5.94 -19.70
CA ARG A 55 -1.84 6.24 -18.37
C ARG A 55 -3.28 5.74 -18.18
N LYS A 56 -4.17 6.08 -19.12
CA LYS A 56 -5.57 5.63 -19.08
C LYS A 56 -5.67 4.10 -19.15
N LYS A 57 -4.91 3.46 -20.02
CA LYS A 57 -4.87 2.00 -20.16
C LYS A 57 -4.45 1.33 -18.84
N ARG A 58 -3.32 1.75 -18.26
CA ARG A 58 -2.81 1.19 -17.00
C ARG A 58 -3.77 1.41 -15.83
N ALA A 59 -4.36 2.61 -15.73
CA ALA A 59 -5.31 2.91 -14.66
C ALA A 59 -6.57 2.03 -14.75
N ILE A 60 -7.10 1.79 -15.96
CA ILE A 60 -8.22 0.87 -16.18
C ILE A 60 -7.85 -0.56 -15.77
N GLU A 61 -6.67 -1.04 -16.17
CA GLU A 61 -6.19 -2.37 -15.81
C GLU A 61 -6.01 -2.54 -14.29
N ALA A 62 -5.45 -1.53 -13.61
CA ALA A 62 -5.32 -1.53 -12.17
C ALA A 62 -6.68 -1.59 -11.45
N LEU A 63 -7.66 -0.80 -11.93
CA LEU A 63 -9.03 -0.82 -11.37
C LEU A 63 -9.75 -2.14 -11.63
N LYS A 64 -9.54 -2.78 -12.77
CA LYS A 64 -10.08 -4.12 -13.04
C LYS A 64 -9.52 -5.16 -12.08
N LYS A 65 -8.21 -5.12 -11.78
CA LYS A 65 -7.56 -6.06 -10.84
C LYS A 65 -8.15 -6.00 -9.43
N VAL A 66 -8.65 -4.83 -9.00
CA VAL A 66 -9.31 -4.67 -7.69
C VAL A 66 -10.85 -4.76 -7.78
N GLY A 67 -11.40 -5.27 -8.89
CA GLY A 67 -12.84 -5.50 -9.06
C GLY A 67 -13.68 -4.24 -9.35
N LEU A 68 -13.05 -3.14 -9.77
CA LEU A 68 -13.72 -1.84 -9.99
C LEU A 68 -13.78 -1.41 -11.46
N GLY A 69 -13.63 -2.36 -12.42
CA GLY A 69 -13.62 -2.07 -13.84
C GLY A 69 -14.88 -1.38 -14.37
N GLU A 70 -16.04 -1.59 -13.74
CA GLU A 70 -17.33 -0.98 -14.10
C GLU A 70 -17.60 0.35 -13.36
N GLN A 71 -16.67 0.79 -12.47
CA GLN A 71 -16.88 1.95 -11.60
C GLN A 71 -16.04 3.17 -12.02
N LEU A 72 -15.39 3.14 -13.18
CA LEU A 72 -14.37 4.09 -13.63
C LEU A 72 -14.78 5.56 -13.55
N HIS A 73 -16.05 5.85 -13.85
CA HIS A 73 -16.59 7.22 -13.96
C HIS A 73 -17.29 7.70 -12.67
N LYS A 74 -17.42 6.83 -11.66
CA LYS A 74 -17.97 7.25 -10.37
C LYS A 74 -16.99 8.15 -9.63
N LYS A 75 -17.54 8.97 -8.73
CA LYS A 75 -16.76 9.77 -7.77
C LYS A 75 -16.68 9.05 -6.42
N PRO A 76 -15.70 9.38 -5.56
CA PRO A 76 -15.59 8.80 -4.22
C PRO A 76 -16.90 8.85 -3.40
N SER A 77 -17.68 9.94 -3.52
CA SER A 77 -18.98 10.08 -2.84
C SER A 77 -20.04 9.06 -3.25
N GLN A 78 -19.84 8.34 -4.35
CA GLN A 78 -20.74 7.30 -4.88
C GLN A 78 -20.22 5.88 -4.58
N MET A 79 -19.18 5.76 -3.75
CA MET A 79 -18.48 4.51 -3.44
C MET A 79 -18.64 4.16 -1.97
N SER A 80 -18.65 2.85 -1.66
CA SER A 80 -18.51 2.38 -0.27
C SER A 80 -17.10 2.59 0.26
N GLY A 81 -16.89 2.50 1.58
CA GLY A 81 -15.57 2.60 2.20
C GLY A 81 -14.58 1.58 1.63
N GLY A 82 -15.00 0.32 1.50
CA GLY A 82 -14.15 -0.73 0.92
C GLY A 82 -13.83 -0.50 -0.55
N GLN A 83 -14.79 0.02 -1.33
CA GLN A 83 -14.52 0.40 -2.72
C GLN A 83 -13.53 1.56 -2.81
N MET A 84 -13.65 2.58 -1.95
CA MET A 84 -12.67 3.67 -1.88
C MET A 84 -11.29 3.17 -1.49
N GLN A 85 -11.19 2.22 -0.57
CA GLN A 85 -9.92 1.59 -0.21
C GLN A 85 -9.33 0.80 -1.37
N SER A 86 -10.15 0.06 -2.11
CA SER A 86 -9.71 -0.65 -3.32
C SER A 86 -9.19 0.32 -4.39
N VAL A 87 -9.80 1.50 -4.55
CA VAL A 87 -9.27 2.56 -5.44
C VAL A 87 -7.91 3.06 -4.96
N ALA A 88 -7.74 3.28 -3.64
CA ALA A 88 -6.47 3.70 -3.05
C ALA A 88 -5.37 2.64 -3.27
N ILE A 89 -5.70 1.36 -3.13
CA ILE A 89 -4.79 0.25 -3.44
C ILE A 89 -4.44 0.22 -4.93
N ALA A 90 -5.41 0.33 -5.84
CA ALA A 90 -5.16 0.39 -7.28
C ALA A 90 -4.23 1.55 -7.65
N ARG A 91 -4.46 2.74 -7.06
CA ARG A 91 -3.59 3.91 -7.24
C ARG A 91 -2.16 3.66 -6.75
N ALA A 92 -2.01 2.98 -5.60
CA ALA A 92 -0.70 2.65 -5.06
C ALA A 92 0.07 1.65 -5.93
N LEU A 93 -0.64 0.75 -6.61
CA LEU A 93 -0.06 -0.33 -7.42
C LEU A 93 0.17 0.05 -8.88
N VAL A 94 -0.42 1.13 -9.39
CA VAL A 94 -0.45 1.45 -10.83
C VAL A 94 0.93 1.75 -11.43
N ASN A 95 1.89 2.19 -10.61
CA ASN A 95 3.30 2.38 -10.97
C ASN A 95 4.14 1.10 -10.85
N ASP A 96 3.50 -0.04 -10.53
CA ASP A 96 4.16 -1.34 -10.34
C ASP A 96 5.30 -1.31 -9.30
N PRO A 97 5.05 -0.84 -8.06
CA PRO A 97 6.08 -0.70 -7.04
C PRO A 97 6.53 -2.08 -6.50
N ASP A 98 7.78 -2.16 -6.06
CA ASP A 98 8.32 -3.35 -5.38
C ASP A 98 7.75 -3.54 -3.96
N ILE A 99 7.39 -2.43 -3.31
CA ILE A 99 6.95 -2.38 -1.91
C ILE A 99 5.62 -1.65 -1.81
N LEU A 100 4.65 -2.23 -1.12
CA LEU A 100 3.41 -1.57 -0.71
C LEU A 100 3.44 -1.32 0.79
N LEU A 101 3.35 -0.05 1.18
CA LEU A 101 3.20 0.36 2.58
C LEU A 101 1.73 0.66 2.85
N ALA A 102 1.13 -0.04 3.82
CA ALA A 102 -0.27 0.11 4.19
C ALA A 102 -0.37 0.55 5.66
N ASP A 103 -0.88 1.75 5.88
CA ASP A 103 -1.08 2.33 7.21
C ASP A 103 -2.56 2.24 7.58
N GLU A 104 -2.88 1.36 8.52
CA GLU A 104 -4.24 1.05 8.99
C GLU A 104 -5.26 0.84 7.84
N PRO A 105 -4.98 -0.03 6.85
CA PRO A 105 -5.79 -0.10 5.63
C PRO A 105 -7.24 -0.54 5.85
N THR A 106 -7.55 -1.08 7.01
CA THR A 106 -8.89 -1.54 7.41
C THR A 106 -9.51 -0.72 8.55
N GLY A 107 -8.80 0.25 9.11
CA GLY A 107 -9.19 0.95 10.33
C GLY A 107 -10.50 1.76 10.26
N ALA A 108 -11.00 2.08 9.05
CA ALA A 108 -12.25 2.79 8.83
C ALA A 108 -13.37 1.88 8.26
N LEU A 109 -13.18 0.55 8.25
CA LEU A 109 -14.06 -0.42 7.60
C LEU A 109 -14.75 -1.33 8.63
N ASP A 110 -15.94 -1.84 8.27
CA ASP A 110 -16.58 -2.94 8.98
C ASP A 110 -15.81 -4.26 8.79
N THR A 111 -16.09 -5.25 9.63
CA THR A 111 -15.36 -6.54 9.63
C THR A 111 -15.41 -7.25 8.29
N ALA A 112 -16.59 -7.34 7.65
CA ALA A 112 -16.73 -8.06 6.39
C ALA A 112 -15.96 -7.38 5.25
N THR A 113 -15.99 -6.06 5.20
CA THR A 113 -15.24 -5.25 4.25
C THR A 113 -13.74 -5.30 4.52
N SER A 114 -13.32 -5.35 5.79
CA SER A 114 -11.92 -5.51 6.20
C SER A 114 -11.33 -6.81 5.66
N VAL A 115 -12.05 -7.93 5.76
CA VAL A 115 -11.63 -9.22 5.19
C VAL A 115 -11.41 -9.11 3.68
N GLN A 116 -12.32 -8.45 2.94
CA GLN A 116 -12.15 -8.27 1.49
C GLN A 116 -10.89 -7.49 1.13
N VAL A 117 -10.59 -6.43 1.88
CA VAL A 117 -9.37 -5.63 1.69
C VAL A 117 -8.12 -6.43 2.04
N MET A 118 -8.17 -7.23 3.12
CA MET A 118 -7.05 -8.09 3.52
C MET A 118 -6.77 -9.19 2.49
N GLU A 119 -7.80 -9.82 1.93
CA GLU A 119 -7.63 -10.81 0.84
C GLU A 119 -7.01 -10.15 -0.41
N LEU A 120 -7.39 -8.92 -0.74
CA LEU A 120 -6.76 -8.17 -1.82
C LEU A 120 -5.28 -7.90 -1.54
N LEU A 121 -4.92 -7.48 -0.32
CA LEU A 121 -3.53 -7.25 0.07
C LEU A 121 -2.71 -8.54 0.08
N LYS A 122 -3.30 -9.66 0.50
CA LYS A 122 -2.69 -10.99 0.45
C LYS A 122 -2.39 -11.44 -0.98
N GLU A 123 -3.31 -11.16 -1.92
CA GLU A 123 -3.07 -11.42 -3.35
C GLU A 123 -1.89 -10.59 -3.88
N VAL A 124 -1.85 -9.30 -3.52
CA VAL A 124 -0.74 -8.39 -3.86
C VAL A 124 0.59 -8.89 -3.28
N ALA A 125 0.58 -9.46 -2.08
CA ALA A 125 1.78 -9.95 -1.39
C ALA A 125 2.42 -11.20 -2.04
N LYS A 126 1.78 -11.83 -3.02
CA LYS A 126 2.38 -12.93 -3.80
C LYS A 126 3.54 -12.47 -4.68
N ASP A 127 3.48 -11.23 -5.17
CA ASP A 127 4.41 -10.71 -6.17
C ASP A 127 5.32 -9.61 -5.63
N ARG A 128 5.04 -9.07 -4.43
CA ARG A 128 5.78 -7.94 -3.85
C ARG A 128 5.73 -7.91 -2.33
N LEU A 129 6.62 -7.14 -1.72
CA LEU A 129 6.60 -6.93 -0.28
C LEU A 129 5.44 -6.01 0.11
N VAL A 130 4.58 -6.50 1.01
CA VAL A 130 3.56 -5.68 1.68
C VAL A 130 3.97 -5.48 3.13
N VAL A 131 4.13 -4.23 3.55
CA VAL A 131 4.38 -3.86 4.95
C VAL A 131 3.15 -3.14 5.45
N MET A 132 2.48 -3.70 6.45
CA MET A 132 1.26 -3.16 7.03
C MET A 132 1.48 -2.73 8.48
N VAL A 133 0.99 -1.55 8.84
CA VAL A 133 0.82 -1.13 10.23
C VAL A 133 -0.63 -1.30 10.60
N THR A 134 -0.91 -1.97 11.73
CA THR A 134 -2.29 -2.14 12.21
C THR A 134 -2.34 -2.25 13.73
N HIS A 135 -3.47 -1.80 14.30
CA HIS A 135 -3.82 -2.02 15.71
C HIS A 135 -4.68 -3.27 15.91
N ASN A 136 -5.03 -4.00 14.85
CA ASN A 136 -5.82 -5.21 14.92
C ASN A 136 -4.91 -6.45 14.91
N PRO A 137 -4.66 -7.09 16.08
CA PRO A 137 -3.79 -8.25 16.17
C PRO A 137 -4.36 -9.47 15.47
N GLU A 138 -5.69 -9.65 15.46
CA GLU A 138 -6.34 -10.81 14.83
C GLU A 138 -6.07 -10.82 13.31
N LEU A 139 -6.23 -9.66 12.64
CA LEU A 139 -5.91 -9.53 11.22
C LEU A 139 -4.40 -9.71 10.95
N ALA A 140 -3.54 -9.22 11.84
CA ALA A 140 -2.10 -9.43 11.70
C ALA A 140 -1.75 -10.92 11.80
N GLU A 141 -2.28 -11.64 12.78
CA GLU A 141 -2.04 -13.08 12.98
C GLU A 141 -2.58 -13.92 11.81
N GLU A 142 -3.72 -13.56 11.24
CA GLU A 142 -4.35 -14.31 10.15
C GLU A 142 -3.64 -14.11 8.80
N TYR A 143 -3.16 -12.90 8.52
CA TYR A 143 -2.71 -12.54 7.17
C TYR A 143 -1.19 -12.35 7.02
N ALA A 144 -0.47 -12.02 8.10
CA ALA A 144 0.95 -11.71 8.00
C ALA A 144 1.82 -12.97 8.04
N THR A 145 2.90 -12.96 7.25
CA THR A 145 3.96 -13.98 7.33
C THR A 145 5.01 -13.67 8.39
N ARG A 146 5.12 -12.39 8.79
CA ARG A 146 6.00 -11.91 9.86
C ARG A 146 5.32 -10.77 10.60
N ILE A 147 5.41 -10.78 11.93
CA ILE A 147 4.84 -9.75 12.80
C ILE A 147 5.94 -9.17 13.67
N VAL A 148 6.11 -7.85 13.61
CA VAL A 148 7.00 -7.09 14.49
C VAL A 148 6.15 -6.24 15.42
N THR A 149 6.17 -6.53 16.72
CA THR A 149 5.42 -5.75 17.72
C THR A 149 6.30 -4.65 18.27
N LEU A 150 5.79 -3.40 18.18
CA LEU A 150 6.44 -2.21 18.71
C LEU A 150 5.74 -1.74 19.98
N LYS A 151 6.51 -1.37 21.01
CA LYS A 151 6.01 -0.71 22.22
C LYS A 151 7.01 0.36 22.65
N ASP A 152 6.52 1.57 22.91
CA ASP A 152 7.31 2.71 23.38
C ASP A 152 8.57 2.99 22.50
N GLY A 153 8.42 2.84 21.17
CA GLY A 153 9.49 3.06 20.20
C GLY A 153 10.54 1.94 20.12
N LYS A 154 10.32 0.82 20.84
CA LYS A 154 11.21 -0.34 20.83
C LYS A 154 10.52 -1.58 20.28
N ILE A 155 11.29 -2.47 19.64
CA ILE A 155 10.80 -3.78 19.23
C ILE A 155 10.60 -4.63 20.51
N ARG A 156 9.38 -5.09 20.72
CA ARG A 156 9.01 -5.99 21.82
C ARG A 156 9.11 -7.46 21.43
N SER A 157 8.67 -7.79 20.22
CA SER A 157 8.74 -9.14 19.66
C SER A 157 8.83 -9.08 18.15
N ASP A 158 9.41 -10.11 17.57
CA ASP A 158 9.51 -10.36 16.15
C ASP A 158 9.29 -11.85 15.93
N THR A 159 8.40 -12.24 15.02
CA THR A 159 8.14 -13.66 14.72
C THR A 159 9.23 -14.30 13.88
N ASP A 160 10.17 -13.52 13.34
CA ASP A 160 11.37 -14.02 12.67
C ASP A 160 12.50 -14.20 13.72
N GLU A 161 12.71 -15.44 14.17
CA GLU A 161 13.70 -15.80 15.20
C GLU A 161 15.14 -15.36 14.86
N PHE A 162 15.45 -15.17 13.58
CA PHE A 162 16.78 -14.77 13.14
C PHE A 162 17.16 -13.34 13.59
N TYR A 163 16.17 -12.44 13.68
CA TYR A 163 16.40 -11.04 14.08
C TYR A 163 16.33 -10.79 15.59
N VAL A 164 15.64 -11.64 16.33
CA VAL A 164 15.56 -11.52 17.80
C VAL A 164 16.94 -11.75 18.44
N ASN A 165 17.73 -12.68 17.90
CA ASN A 165 19.06 -13.01 18.43
C ASN A 165 20.10 -11.91 18.17
N GLU A 166 20.01 -11.15 17.08
CA GLU A 166 20.95 -10.03 16.81
C GLU A 166 20.66 -8.77 17.65
N ALA A 167 19.40 -8.50 17.97
CA ALA A 167 19.01 -7.34 18.78
C ALA A 167 19.38 -7.51 20.26
N VAL A 168 19.30 -8.75 20.77
CA VAL A 168 19.64 -9.09 22.18
C VAL A 168 21.15 -9.12 22.39
N MET A 169 21.96 -9.38 21.36
CA MET A 169 23.44 -9.41 21.49
C MET A 169 24.11 -8.01 21.39
N LYS A 170 23.36 -6.94 21.21
CA LYS A 170 23.90 -5.57 21.06
C LYS A 170 23.60 -4.63 22.23
N GLU A 171 23.09 -5.14 23.35
CA GLU A 171 23.08 -4.35 24.61
C GLU A 171 24.35 -4.66 25.40
N PRO A 172 25.17 -3.62 25.74
CA PRO A 172 26.34 -3.75 26.57
C PRO A 172 26.02 -3.98 28.05
#